data_0fc4526f6199889ab178c4fafc42471b
#
_entry.id   0fc4526f6199889ab178c4fafc42471b
#
_cell.length_a   1.000
_cell.length_b   1.000
_cell.length_c   1.000
_cell.angle_alpha   90.00
_cell.angle_beta   90.00
_cell.angle_gamma   90.00
#
_symmetry.space_group_name_H-M   'P 1'
#
loop_
_entity.id
_entity.type
_entity.pdbx_description
1 polymer ?
#
loop_
_entity_poly.entity_id
_entity_poly.type
_entity_poly.pdbx_seq_one_letter_code
_entity_poly.pdbx_strand_id
1 'polypeptide(L)'
;MKPEWIITMGENHPSLPGHFPGHPVIPGVLMLGEVMNVIRRAVTENIEFVAMPSAKFLAPLHPGESLTIRLDQQAGCTTEFICTAGSRLIATGCIRYRMVSKKDTSAS
;
A
#
# COMPACT_ATOMS: atom_id res chain seq x y z
N MET A 1 -5.97 15.19 11.05
CA MET A 1 -5.48 15.11 9.65
C MET A 1 -4.99 13.71 9.36
N LYS A 2 -5.46 13.11 8.28
CA LYS A 2 -5.08 11.74 7.95
C LYS A 2 -3.74 11.72 7.22
N PRO A 3 -2.85 10.76 7.56
CA PRO A 3 -1.57 10.67 6.87
C PRO A 3 -1.77 10.37 5.38
N GLU A 4 -0.92 10.99 4.59
CA GLU A 4 -1.01 10.86 3.13
C GLU A 4 0.40 10.82 2.55
N TRP A 5 0.63 9.91 1.62
CA TRP A 5 1.90 9.76 0.92
C TRP A 5 1.67 9.78 -0.58
N ILE A 6 2.59 10.39 -1.29
CA ILE A 6 2.56 10.41 -2.75
C ILE A 6 3.80 9.67 -3.23
N ILE A 7 3.58 8.64 -4.05
CA ILE A 7 4.69 7.88 -4.64
C ILE A 7 4.46 7.76 -6.13
N THR A 8 5.56 7.62 -6.87
CA THR A 8 5.49 7.38 -8.30
C THR A 8 6.15 6.06 -8.59
N MET A 9 5.39 5.15 -9.18
CA MET A 9 5.92 3.84 -9.56
C MET A 9 6.40 3.95 -10.99
N GLY A 10 7.70 3.80 -11.14
CA GLY A 10 8.36 4.10 -12.39
C GLY A 10 8.17 3.09 -13.49
N GLU A 11 8.47 3.53 -14.70
CA GLU A 11 8.40 2.70 -15.88
C GLU A 11 9.46 1.61 -15.90
N ASN A 12 10.50 1.78 -15.09
CA ASN A 12 11.63 0.85 -15.05
C ASN A 12 11.49 -0.24 -14.00
N HIS A 13 10.31 -0.40 -13.43
CA HIS A 13 10.10 -1.45 -12.43
C HIS A 13 10.32 -2.83 -13.08
N PRO A 14 11.10 -3.72 -12.44
CA PRO A 14 11.45 -5.00 -13.07
C PRO A 14 10.28 -5.90 -13.47
N SER A 15 9.15 -5.76 -12.79
CA SER A 15 7.99 -6.60 -13.10
C SER A 15 7.14 -6.09 -14.25
N LEU A 16 7.44 -4.91 -14.80
CA LEU A 16 6.64 -4.35 -15.89
C LEU A 16 6.92 -4.96 -17.26
N PRO A 17 8.17 -5.26 -17.62
CA PRO A 17 8.42 -5.87 -18.92
C PRO A 17 7.68 -7.20 -19.07
N GLY A 18 6.93 -7.36 -20.15
CA GLY A 18 6.15 -8.55 -20.39
C GLY A 18 4.76 -8.53 -19.79
N HIS A 19 4.45 -7.51 -18.97
CA HIS A 19 3.11 -7.33 -18.40
C HIS A 19 2.28 -6.47 -19.35
N PHE A 20 1.23 -7.04 -19.93
CA PHE A 20 0.29 -6.30 -20.77
C PHE A 20 1.00 -5.47 -21.85
N PRO A 21 1.65 -6.13 -22.82
CA PRO A 21 2.35 -5.41 -23.90
C PRO A 21 1.44 -4.41 -24.58
N GLY A 22 1.94 -3.19 -24.79
CA GLY A 22 1.18 -2.12 -25.39
C GLY A 22 0.29 -1.32 -24.46
N HIS A 23 -0.05 -1.88 -23.29
CA HIS A 23 -0.88 -1.20 -22.29
C HIS A 23 -0.39 -1.55 -20.89
N PRO A 24 0.80 -1.10 -20.51
CA PRO A 24 1.35 -1.47 -19.21
C PRO A 24 0.52 -0.89 -18.06
N VAL A 25 0.31 -1.71 -17.04
CA VAL A 25 -0.33 -1.28 -15.80
C VAL A 25 0.52 -1.75 -14.64
N ILE A 26 0.43 -1.04 -13.52
CA ILE A 26 1.13 -1.45 -12.31
C ILE A 26 0.35 -2.60 -11.67
N PRO A 27 0.98 -3.76 -11.45
CA PRO A 27 0.29 -4.86 -10.76
C PRO A 27 -0.19 -4.48 -9.38
N GLY A 28 -1.39 -4.95 -9.01
CA GLY A 28 -1.98 -4.64 -7.72
C GLY A 28 -1.11 -5.03 -6.55
N VAL A 29 -0.38 -6.14 -6.67
CA VAL A 29 0.49 -6.60 -5.57
C VAL A 29 1.60 -5.59 -5.29
N LEU A 30 2.08 -4.86 -6.29
CA LEU A 30 3.10 -3.84 -6.08
C LEU A 30 2.53 -2.64 -5.34
N MET A 31 1.29 -2.25 -5.67
CA MET A 31 0.62 -1.17 -4.96
C MET A 31 0.39 -1.54 -3.50
N LEU A 32 -0.01 -2.77 -3.23
CA LEU A 32 -0.20 -3.23 -1.85
C LEU A 32 1.11 -3.22 -1.08
N GLY A 33 2.21 -3.57 -1.72
CA GLY A 33 3.52 -3.49 -1.11
C GLY A 33 3.86 -2.08 -0.67
N GLU A 34 3.53 -1.09 -1.50
CA GLU A 34 3.76 0.32 -1.16
C GLU A 34 2.85 0.77 -0.02
N VAL A 35 1.59 0.32 -0.01
CA VAL A 35 0.67 0.63 1.10
C VAL A 35 1.24 0.09 2.40
N MET A 36 1.75 -1.12 2.41
CA MET A 36 2.33 -1.72 3.60
C MET A 36 3.57 -0.95 4.06
N ASN A 37 4.42 -0.51 3.12
CA ASN A 37 5.57 0.31 3.48
C ASN A 37 5.17 1.63 4.12
N VAL A 38 4.11 2.25 3.59
CA VAL A 38 3.60 3.51 4.12
C VAL A 38 3.04 3.30 5.53
N ILE A 39 2.35 2.19 5.76
CA ILE A 39 1.83 1.88 7.09
C ILE A 39 2.97 1.73 8.08
N ARG A 40 4.06 1.05 7.69
CA ARG A 40 5.22 0.90 8.57
C ARG A 40 5.85 2.24 8.91
N ARG A 41 5.83 3.18 7.98
CA ARG A 41 6.35 4.54 8.26
C ARG A 41 5.42 5.34 9.17
N ALA A 42 4.11 5.13 9.01
CA ALA A 42 3.12 5.86 9.79
C ALA A 42 3.08 5.36 11.24
N VAL A 43 3.30 4.07 11.45
CA VAL A 43 3.35 3.48 12.79
C VAL A 43 4.81 3.42 13.21
N THR A 44 5.16 4.19 14.23
CA THR A 44 6.56 4.30 14.65
C THR A 44 7.07 3.09 15.41
N GLU A 45 6.17 2.21 15.81
CA GLU A 45 6.52 1.00 16.55
C GLU A 45 6.65 -0.19 15.59
N ASN A 46 7.32 -1.24 16.06
CA ASN A 46 7.43 -2.45 15.26
C ASN A 46 6.06 -3.10 15.11
N ILE A 47 5.72 -3.45 13.89
CA ILE A 47 4.44 -4.09 13.62
C ILE A 47 4.63 -5.32 12.75
N GLU A 48 3.64 -6.19 12.80
CA GLU A 48 3.56 -7.37 11.96
C GLU A 48 2.18 -7.39 11.33
N PHE A 49 2.13 -7.55 10.02
CA PHE A 49 0.85 -7.59 9.33
C PHE A 49 0.20 -8.95 9.56
N VAL A 50 -1.07 -8.93 9.91
CA VAL A 50 -1.81 -10.12 10.34
C VAL A 50 -2.83 -10.56 9.30
N ALA A 51 -3.53 -9.60 8.70
CA ALA A 51 -4.63 -9.91 7.80
C ALA A 51 -4.91 -8.72 6.90
N MET A 52 -5.55 -8.99 5.77
CA MET A 52 -6.07 -7.96 4.88
C MET A 52 -7.54 -8.30 4.64
N PRO A 53 -8.43 -7.84 5.55
CA PRO A 53 -9.85 -8.17 5.44
C PRO A 53 -10.49 -7.74 4.13
N SER A 54 -10.01 -6.67 3.52
CA SER A 54 -10.52 -6.24 2.23
C SER A 54 -9.45 -5.57 1.41
N ALA A 55 -9.55 -5.74 0.10
CA ALA A 55 -8.74 -5.03 -0.87
C ALA A 55 -9.51 -5.04 -2.18
N LYS A 56 -9.77 -3.86 -2.73
CA LYS A 56 -10.49 -3.70 -3.99
C LYS A 56 -9.67 -2.86 -4.93
N PHE A 57 -9.49 -3.34 -6.15
CA PHE A 57 -8.84 -2.60 -7.21
C PHE A 57 -9.91 -2.11 -8.17
N LEU A 58 -10.04 -0.79 -8.27
CA LEU A 58 -11.17 -0.16 -8.96
C LEU A 58 -10.79 0.42 -10.32
N ALA A 59 -9.52 0.74 -10.51
CA ALA A 59 -9.03 1.30 -11.76
C ALA A 59 -7.56 0.98 -11.91
N PRO A 60 -7.04 0.92 -13.14
CA PRO A 60 -5.62 0.66 -13.35
C PRO A 60 -4.77 1.88 -13.01
N LEU A 61 -3.56 1.62 -12.52
CA LEU A 61 -2.53 2.63 -12.37
C LEU A 61 -1.49 2.38 -13.45
N HIS A 62 -1.11 3.44 -14.16
CA HIS A 62 -0.12 3.32 -15.24
C HIS A 62 1.25 3.75 -14.74
N PRO A 63 2.32 3.18 -15.32
CA PRO A 63 3.68 3.58 -14.94
C PRO A 63 3.87 5.08 -15.11
N GLY A 64 4.54 5.69 -14.16
CA GLY A 64 4.79 7.13 -14.19
C GLY A 64 3.71 7.98 -13.56
N GLU A 65 2.54 7.42 -13.29
CA GLU A 65 1.51 8.18 -12.59
C GLU A 65 1.83 8.26 -11.10
N SER A 66 1.47 9.37 -10.49
CA SER A 66 1.62 9.54 -9.04
C SER A 66 0.46 8.87 -8.33
N LEU A 67 0.78 8.04 -7.37
CA LEU A 67 -0.21 7.37 -6.53
C LEU A 67 -0.24 8.04 -5.17
N THR A 68 -1.41 8.51 -4.77
CA THR A 68 -1.60 9.07 -3.43
C THR A 68 -2.20 8.00 -2.55
N ILE A 69 -1.52 7.68 -1.47
CA ILE A 69 -1.98 6.70 -0.48
C ILE A 69 -2.39 7.45 0.77
N ARG A 70 -3.66 7.34 1.12
CA ARG A 70 -4.19 7.95 2.34
C ARG A 70 -4.54 6.85 3.32
N LEU A 71 -4.11 7.01 4.57
CA LEU A 71 -4.38 6.05 5.63
C LEU A 71 -5.38 6.63 6.62
N ASP A 72 -6.27 5.78 7.09
CA ASP A 72 -7.25 6.12 8.11
C ASP A 72 -7.17 5.06 9.20
N GLN A 73 -6.49 5.42 10.30
CA GLN A 73 -6.27 4.49 11.40
C GLN A 73 -7.59 4.25 12.13
N GLN A 74 -7.94 2.98 12.25
CA GLN A 74 -9.12 2.55 12.98
C GLN A 74 -8.71 1.95 14.31
N ALA A 75 -9.69 1.66 15.15
CA ALA A 75 -9.44 1.02 16.44
C ALA A 75 -8.95 -0.42 16.21
N GLY A 76 -8.19 -0.95 17.19
CA GLY A 76 -7.77 -2.34 17.14
C GLY A 76 -6.68 -2.65 16.14
N CYS A 77 -5.77 -1.71 15.90
CA CYS A 77 -4.64 -1.91 14.99
C CYS A 77 -5.08 -2.27 13.59
N THR A 78 -6.08 -1.56 13.10
CA THR A 78 -6.61 -1.70 11.76
C THR A 78 -6.45 -0.38 11.04
N THR A 79 -5.96 -0.41 9.81
CA THR A 79 -5.80 0.79 8.99
C THR A 79 -6.55 0.60 7.68
N GLU A 80 -7.43 1.55 7.37
CA GLU A 80 -8.02 1.61 6.05
C GLU A 80 -7.10 2.39 5.13
N PHE A 81 -7.03 2.00 3.86
CA PHE A 81 -6.24 2.73 2.89
C PHE A 81 -7.10 3.10 1.69
N ILE A 82 -6.77 4.25 1.12
CA ILE A 82 -7.41 4.75 -0.10
C ILE A 82 -6.29 5.20 -1.02
N CYS A 83 -6.25 4.64 -2.23
CA CYS A 83 -5.25 4.98 -3.22
C CYS A 83 -5.91 5.69 -4.38
N THR A 84 -5.39 6.86 -4.74
CA THR A 84 -5.93 7.65 -5.85
C THR A 84 -4.80 8.07 -6.79
N ALA A 85 -5.14 8.29 -8.05
CA ALA A 85 -4.25 8.89 -9.03
C ALA A 85 -5.03 10.03 -9.67
N GLY A 86 -4.66 11.27 -9.31
CA GLY A 86 -5.46 12.42 -9.68
C GLY A 86 -6.84 12.31 -9.06
N SER A 87 -7.87 12.40 -9.89
CA SER A 87 -9.24 12.28 -9.43
C SER A 87 -9.77 10.84 -9.48
N ARG A 88 -8.96 9.89 -9.96
CA ARG A 88 -9.39 8.50 -10.09
C ARG A 88 -9.14 7.73 -8.81
N LEU A 89 -10.14 6.99 -8.36
CA LEU A 89 -9.98 6.08 -7.23
C LEU A 89 -9.39 4.77 -7.77
N ILE A 90 -8.20 4.43 -7.30
CA ILE A 90 -7.45 3.28 -7.81
C ILE A 90 -7.72 2.03 -6.99
N ALA A 91 -7.64 2.15 -5.67
CA ALA A 91 -7.80 1.00 -4.80
C ALA A 91 -8.23 1.44 -3.41
N THR A 92 -8.93 0.55 -2.72
CA THR A 92 -9.29 0.75 -1.31
C THR A 92 -9.15 -0.57 -0.59
N GLY A 93 -8.99 -0.50 0.71
CA GLY A 93 -8.94 -1.71 1.50
C GLY A 93 -8.68 -1.46 2.96
N CYS A 94 -8.40 -2.55 3.66
CA CYS A 94 -8.21 -2.51 5.10
C CYS A 94 -7.14 -3.55 5.45
N ILE A 95 -6.19 -3.15 6.27
CA ILE A 95 -5.10 -4.03 6.71
C ILE A 95 -5.09 -4.04 8.22
N ARG A 96 -4.96 -5.24 8.78
CA ARG A 96 -4.84 -5.42 10.21
C ARG A 96 -3.40 -5.81 10.54
N TYR A 97 -2.87 -5.22 11.61
CA TYR A 97 -1.53 -5.52 12.07
C TYR A 97 -1.54 -5.71 13.59
N ARG A 98 -0.41 -6.15 14.12
CA ARG A 98 -0.24 -6.23 15.56
C ARG A 98 1.09 -5.60 15.94
N MET A 99 1.19 -5.10 17.16
CA MET A 99 2.43 -4.55 17.67
C MET A 99 3.35 -5.70 18.07
N VAL A 100 4.64 -5.53 17.79
CA VAL A 100 5.66 -6.53 18.14
C VAL A 100 6.71 -5.83 18.97
N SER A 101 6.98 -6.33 20.18
CA SER A 101 7.99 -5.74 21.03
C SER A 101 9.37 -6.08 20.50
N LYS A 102 10.38 -5.28 20.91
CA LYS A 102 11.75 -5.55 20.53
C LYS A 102 12.23 -6.90 21.06
N LYS A 103 11.70 -7.33 22.19
CA LYS A 103 12.06 -8.64 22.73
C LYS A 103 11.62 -9.76 21.82
N ASP A 104 10.44 -9.64 21.23
CA ASP A 104 9.94 -10.65 20.32
C ASP A 104 10.82 -10.78 19.08
N THR A 105 11.29 -9.65 18.54
CA THR A 105 12.13 -9.67 17.37
C THR A 105 13.53 -10.17 17.67
N SER A 106 14.05 -9.93 18.86
CA SER A 106 15.39 -10.35 19.20
C SER A 106 15.47 -11.81 19.60
N ALA A 107 14.36 -12.45 19.87
CA ALA A 107 14.31 -13.85 20.26
C ALA A 107 14.38 -14.80 19.05
N SER A 108 14.25 -14.30 17.86
CA SER A 108 14.25 -15.15 16.68
C SER A 108 15.65 -15.48 16.20
#